data_5579046f0191ff635544b7b1e22f8913
#
_entry.id   5579046f0191ff635544b7b1e22f8913
#
_cell.length_a   1.000
_cell.length_b   1.000
_cell.length_c   1.000
_cell.angle_alpha   90.00
_cell.angle_beta   90.00
_cell.angle_gamma   90.00
#
_symmetry.space_group_name_H-M   'P 1'
#
loop_
_entity.id
_entity.type
_entity.pdbx_description
1 polymer ?
#
loop_
_entity_poly.entity_id
_entity_poly.type
_entity_poly.pdbx_seq_one_letter_code
_entity_poly.pdbx_strand_id
1 'polypeptide(L)'
;MYWLIGCIYNVTFHPLARFPGPLLYRATRLATVNRMLRGDLYSDMLRLHKKYGDVVRIAPNELAFAHENAWKDIYGHRPNGSDGPEEIPKWTKFYANTGMPPSIVSEDIKGHALLRRLLAPGFSEKTMRGQEPIIGGYIDLLIHQLHKQSVVRPLDATDEKGNKKAGVEVGARKAVNLTNWYNWTAFDVIGDLTFGEPFGCLERGAYDPFVGQLNITGTVAAIISAAKYMGLEPIVFPVMRFFIIKRRPMQVEMADKLRKRMALKEERPDLIGGLIRKKETMVSDCGVRGSRVSRISENGQADKNQNWDFARVRINAGVLCVAGSETTATLLCGVTFLLLKHPEILNRLKHEVRSSFQSEEEITLTSVSKLEYMLACLNEAMRAYPPAPVGFPREVPKGGVTINNQFIPEGVSSQPASLANQRS
;
A
#
# COMPACT_ATOMS: atom_id res chain seq x y z
N MET A 1 28.28 -28.73 3.94
CA MET A 1 29.56 -28.07 3.57
C MET A 1 29.35 -26.84 2.71
N TYR A 2 28.73 -26.90 1.54
CA TYR A 2 28.47 -25.72 0.66
C TYR A 2 27.85 -24.50 1.35
N TRP A 3 26.86 -24.70 2.19
CA TRP A 3 26.19 -23.61 2.90
C TRP A 3 27.13 -22.85 3.87
N LEU A 4 27.98 -23.56 4.60
CA LEU A 4 28.98 -22.97 5.48
C LEU A 4 30.05 -22.18 4.71
N ILE A 5 30.52 -22.72 3.59
CA ILE A 5 31.44 -22.01 2.68
C ILE A 5 30.84 -20.74 2.14
N GLY A 6 29.53 -20.78 1.76
CA GLY A 6 28.77 -19.61 1.34
C GLY A 6 28.65 -18.55 2.44
N CYS A 7 28.40 -18.96 3.68
CA CYS A 7 28.35 -18.04 4.83
C CYS A 7 29.72 -17.37 5.08
N ILE A 8 30.81 -18.13 5.03
CA ILE A 8 32.17 -17.60 5.19
C ILE A 8 32.48 -16.62 4.06
N TYR A 9 32.23 -16.99 2.80
CA TYR A 9 32.41 -16.11 1.66
C TYR A 9 31.63 -14.81 1.82
N ASN A 10 30.37 -14.88 2.20
CA ASN A 10 29.50 -13.72 2.39
C ASN A 10 30.03 -12.74 3.42
N VAL A 11 30.67 -13.23 4.48
CA VAL A 11 31.20 -12.37 5.55
C VAL A 11 32.57 -11.80 5.18
N THR A 12 33.43 -12.54 4.47
CA THR A 12 34.85 -12.21 4.28
C THR A 12 35.17 -11.69 2.90
N PHE A 13 34.73 -12.37 1.83
CA PHE A 13 35.18 -12.13 0.44
C PHE A 13 34.13 -11.46 -0.44
N HIS A 14 32.90 -11.33 0.02
CA HIS A 14 31.82 -10.70 -0.75
C HIS A 14 32.12 -9.21 -0.99
N PRO A 15 31.80 -8.62 -2.15
CA PRO A 15 31.99 -7.19 -2.44
C PRO A 15 31.38 -6.25 -1.38
N LEU A 16 30.36 -6.71 -0.67
CA LEU A 16 29.73 -5.97 0.43
C LEU A 16 30.36 -6.28 1.82
N ALA A 17 31.49 -6.99 1.90
CA ALA A 17 32.12 -7.32 3.19
C ALA A 17 32.49 -6.07 4.01
N ARG A 18 32.80 -4.95 3.34
CA ARG A 18 33.12 -3.66 3.96
C ARG A 18 31.93 -2.98 4.65
N PHE A 19 30.68 -3.30 4.28
CA PHE A 19 29.51 -2.67 4.86
C PHE A 19 29.16 -3.27 6.23
N PRO A 20 28.87 -2.42 7.24
CA PRO A 20 28.56 -2.87 8.57
C PRO A 20 27.22 -3.58 8.64
N GLY A 21 27.07 -4.44 9.63
CA GLY A 21 25.83 -5.17 9.90
C GLY A 21 26.07 -6.38 10.81
N PRO A 22 25.01 -6.94 11.42
CA PRO A 22 25.16 -8.12 12.26
C PRO A 22 25.72 -9.31 11.47
N LEU A 23 26.57 -10.10 12.10
CA LEU A 23 27.24 -11.23 11.44
C LEU A 23 26.24 -12.20 10.77
N LEU A 24 25.13 -12.52 11.46
CA LEU A 24 24.12 -13.43 10.95
C LEU A 24 23.41 -12.89 9.69
N TYR A 25 23.14 -11.57 9.64
CA TYR A 25 22.54 -10.93 8.45
C TYR A 25 23.51 -10.90 7.28
N ARG A 26 24.80 -10.66 7.54
CA ARG A 26 25.86 -10.68 6.53
C ARG A 26 26.10 -12.08 5.99
N ALA A 27 26.00 -13.11 6.83
CA ALA A 27 26.23 -14.51 6.48
C ALA A 27 25.07 -15.12 5.68
N THR A 28 23.82 -14.85 6.10
CA THR A 28 22.63 -15.50 5.54
C THR A 28 21.42 -14.58 5.56
N ARG A 29 20.49 -14.80 4.64
CA ARG A 29 19.20 -14.07 4.60
C ARG A 29 18.18 -14.56 5.64
N LEU A 30 18.45 -15.65 6.35
CA LEU A 30 17.53 -16.24 7.34
C LEU A 30 17.10 -15.23 8.41
N ALA A 31 18.02 -14.38 8.88
CA ALA A 31 17.70 -13.38 9.92
C ALA A 31 16.66 -12.37 9.42
N THR A 32 16.84 -11.82 8.21
CA THR A 32 15.91 -10.87 7.58
C THR A 32 14.55 -11.51 7.34
N VAL A 33 14.53 -12.72 6.79
CA VAL A 33 13.30 -13.48 6.54
C VAL A 33 12.54 -13.78 7.84
N ASN A 34 13.25 -14.18 8.90
CA ASN A 34 12.61 -14.40 10.20
C ASN A 34 11.95 -13.14 10.76
N ARG A 35 12.62 -11.97 10.65
CA ARG A 35 12.05 -10.69 11.06
C ARG A 35 10.85 -10.28 10.19
N MET A 36 10.94 -10.52 8.90
CA MET A 36 9.83 -10.25 7.97
C MET A 36 8.60 -11.11 8.32
N LEU A 37 8.78 -12.39 8.59
CA LEU A 37 7.67 -13.29 8.96
C LEU A 37 7.07 -12.98 10.34
N ARG A 38 7.87 -12.42 11.26
CA ARG A 38 7.38 -11.94 12.56
C ARG A 38 6.69 -10.57 12.48
N GLY A 39 6.83 -9.84 11.37
CA GLY A 39 6.28 -8.50 11.21
C GLY A 39 7.04 -7.40 11.97
N ASP A 40 8.22 -7.70 12.51
CA ASP A 40 9.04 -6.75 13.29
C ASP A 40 10.28 -6.24 12.54
N LEU A 41 10.36 -6.48 11.23
CA LEU A 41 11.49 -6.08 10.40
C LEU A 41 11.78 -4.57 10.49
N TYR A 42 10.74 -3.72 10.47
CA TYR A 42 10.91 -2.27 10.52
C TYR A 42 11.53 -1.79 11.84
N SER A 43 11.11 -2.37 12.98
CA SER A 43 11.65 -2.05 14.31
C SER A 43 13.11 -2.48 14.41
N ASP A 44 13.42 -3.64 13.82
CA ASP A 44 14.77 -4.17 13.76
C ASP A 44 15.68 -3.30 12.89
N MET A 45 15.18 -2.83 11.73
CA MET A 45 15.89 -1.89 10.86
C MET A 45 16.26 -0.60 11.60
N LEU A 46 15.33 -0.01 12.35
CA LEU A 46 15.61 1.18 13.16
C LEU A 46 16.72 0.92 14.20
N ARG A 47 16.66 -0.23 14.87
CA ARG A 47 17.69 -0.64 15.85
C ARG A 47 19.05 -0.83 15.18
N LEU A 48 19.06 -1.45 13.99
CA LEU A 48 20.29 -1.69 13.24
C LEU A 48 20.94 -0.37 12.80
N HIS A 49 20.18 0.58 12.27
CA HIS A 49 20.71 1.88 11.88
C HIS A 49 21.21 2.70 13.08
N LYS A 50 20.54 2.63 14.23
CA LYS A 50 21.07 3.24 15.47
C LYS A 50 22.42 2.68 15.89
N LYS A 51 22.66 1.39 15.62
CA LYS A 51 23.89 0.70 16.03
C LYS A 51 25.01 0.80 15.00
N TYR A 52 24.70 0.70 13.72
CA TYR A 52 25.66 0.53 12.63
C TYR A 52 25.80 1.76 11.72
N GLY A 53 24.94 2.78 11.90
CA GLY A 53 24.96 4.01 11.12
C GLY A 53 24.05 3.97 9.88
N ASP A 54 24.30 4.90 8.94
CA ASP A 54 23.40 5.20 7.83
C ASP A 54 23.28 4.10 6.77
N VAL A 55 24.27 3.24 6.68
CA VAL A 55 24.26 2.13 5.71
C VAL A 55 24.46 0.82 6.46
N VAL A 56 23.51 -0.09 6.35
CA VAL A 56 23.55 -1.37 7.04
C VAL A 56 23.32 -2.52 6.07
N ARG A 57 24.19 -3.54 6.15
CA ARG A 57 24.01 -4.78 5.38
C ARG A 57 23.04 -5.71 6.11
N ILE A 58 21.83 -5.84 5.55
CA ILE A 58 20.70 -6.56 6.12
C ILE A 58 20.47 -7.95 5.53
N ALA A 59 21.21 -8.31 4.50
CA ALA A 59 21.32 -9.66 3.95
C ALA A 59 22.62 -9.75 3.14
N PRO A 60 23.05 -10.95 2.71
CA PRO A 60 24.30 -11.11 1.96
C PRO A 60 24.47 -10.14 0.78
N ASN A 61 23.42 -9.87 0.04
CA ASN A 61 23.42 -8.97 -1.14
C ASN A 61 22.40 -7.84 -1.01
N GLU A 62 22.13 -7.35 0.21
CA GLU A 62 21.12 -6.31 0.44
C GLU A 62 21.60 -5.26 1.44
N LEU A 63 21.42 -4.00 1.07
CA LEU A 63 21.76 -2.83 1.88
C LEU A 63 20.52 -2.01 2.20
N ALA A 64 20.45 -1.53 3.43
CA ALA A 64 19.48 -0.53 3.87
C ALA A 64 20.18 0.80 4.13
N PHE A 65 19.52 1.89 3.77
CA PHE A 65 20.04 3.24 3.84
C PHE A 65 19.12 4.13 4.67
N ALA A 66 19.66 4.79 5.68
CA ALA A 66 18.92 5.72 6.55
C ALA A 66 19.17 7.20 6.23
N HIS A 67 20.12 7.50 5.35
CA HIS A 67 20.45 8.87 4.97
C HIS A 67 19.34 9.50 4.10
N GLU A 68 19.07 10.79 4.30
CA GLU A 68 18.00 11.52 3.58
C GLU A 68 18.15 11.47 2.06
N ASN A 69 19.36 11.62 1.55
CA ASN A 69 19.65 11.57 0.12
C ASN A 69 19.41 10.19 -0.51
N ALA A 70 19.46 9.12 0.28
CA ALA A 70 19.28 7.76 -0.23
C ALA A 70 17.90 7.54 -0.89
N TRP A 71 16.86 8.25 -0.42
CA TRP A 71 15.54 8.20 -1.06
C TRP A 71 15.59 8.71 -2.50
N LYS A 72 16.23 9.86 -2.71
CA LYS A 72 16.40 10.46 -4.03
C LYS A 72 17.30 9.61 -4.92
N ASP A 73 18.41 9.10 -4.37
CA ASP A 73 19.38 8.28 -5.12
C ASP A 73 18.80 6.94 -5.57
N ILE A 74 17.91 6.33 -4.76
CA ILE A 74 17.33 5.00 -5.03
C ILE A 74 16.05 5.09 -5.87
N TYR A 75 15.18 6.08 -5.60
CA TYR A 75 13.86 6.17 -6.22
C TYR A 75 13.68 7.34 -7.19
N GLY A 76 14.56 8.34 -7.11
CA GLY A 76 14.49 9.52 -7.97
C GLY A 76 14.94 9.25 -9.39
N HIS A 77 14.45 10.09 -10.32
CA HIS A 77 14.99 10.14 -11.68
C HIS A 77 16.38 10.76 -11.67
N ARG A 78 17.30 10.15 -12.38
CA ARG A 78 18.65 10.65 -12.56
C ARG A 78 18.72 11.52 -13.82
N PRO A 79 19.48 12.62 -13.79
CA PRO A 79 19.69 13.43 -14.98
C PRO A 79 20.35 12.62 -16.11
N ASN A 80 19.95 12.90 -17.36
CA ASN A 80 20.61 12.35 -18.52
C ASN A 80 22.11 12.68 -18.47
N GLY A 81 22.97 11.67 -18.63
CA GLY A 81 24.42 11.83 -18.56
C GLY A 81 25.04 11.56 -17.19
N SER A 82 24.28 11.16 -16.19
CA SER A 82 24.82 10.60 -14.94
C SER A 82 25.30 9.16 -15.16
N ASP A 83 26.31 8.75 -14.39
CA ASP A 83 26.79 7.36 -14.39
C ASP A 83 25.67 6.40 -13.92
N GLY A 84 25.14 5.61 -14.85
CA GLY A 84 24.09 4.63 -14.59
C GLY A 84 22.75 4.92 -15.29
N PRO A 85 21.76 4.03 -15.14
CA PRO A 85 20.47 4.18 -15.77
C PRO A 85 19.65 5.31 -15.14
N GLU A 86 18.70 5.85 -15.91
CA GLU A 86 17.79 6.92 -15.51
C GLU A 86 17.00 6.57 -14.22
N GLU A 87 16.68 5.30 -14.00
CA GLU A 87 16.07 4.78 -12.78
C GLU A 87 16.71 3.46 -12.37
N ILE A 88 16.84 3.21 -11.05
CA ILE A 88 17.23 1.90 -10.54
C ILE A 88 16.02 0.96 -10.66
N PRO A 89 16.14 -0.18 -11.37
CA PRO A 89 15.02 -1.09 -11.59
C PRO A 89 14.53 -1.74 -10.30
N LYS A 90 13.27 -2.15 -10.31
CA LYS A 90 12.66 -2.91 -9.22
C LYS A 90 13.34 -4.28 -9.08
N TRP A 91 13.58 -4.71 -7.85
CA TRP A 91 14.18 -6.01 -7.62
C TRP A 91 13.20 -7.14 -7.96
N THR A 92 13.48 -7.87 -9.03
CA THR A 92 12.56 -8.87 -9.59
C THR A 92 12.17 -9.96 -8.60
N LYS A 93 13.06 -10.38 -7.70
CA LYS A 93 12.74 -11.37 -6.66
C LYS A 93 11.64 -10.91 -5.69
N PHE A 94 11.56 -9.61 -5.42
CA PHE A 94 10.51 -9.06 -4.57
C PHE A 94 9.20 -8.88 -5.34
N TYR A 95 9.27 -8.30 -6.54
CA TYR A 95 8.07 -7.87 -7.28
C TYR A 95 7.51 -8.90 -8.25
N ALA A 96 8.26 -9.97 -8.59
CA ALA A 96 7.80 -10.95 -9.58
C ALA A 96 6.46 -11.57 -9.17
N ASN A 97 5.49 -11.46 -10.05
CA ASN A 97 4.18 -12.09 -9.89
C ASN A 97 4.22 -13.54 -10.38
N THR A 98 3.69 -14.42 -9.57
CA THR A 98 3.58 -15.84 -9.87
C THR A 98 2.31 -16.12 -10.69
N GLY A 99 2.40 -15.94 -12.01
CA GLY A 99 1.32 -16.30 -12.93
C GLY A 99 0.14 -15.33 -13.03
N MET A 100 0.23 -14.14 -12.39
CA MET A 100 -0.73 -13.07 -12.57
C MET A 100 -0.19 -11.99 -13.52
N PRO A 101 -1.05 -11.26 -14.27
CA PRO A 101 -0.62 -10.11 -15.03
C PRO A 101 0.12 -9.09 -14.15
N PRO A 102 1.11 -8.37 -14.69
CA PRO A 102 1.79 -7.34 -13.93
C PRO A 102 0.83 -6.19 -13.56
N SER A 103 1.04 -5.63 -12.37
CA SER A 103 0.33 -4.45 -11.86
C SER A 103 1.26 -3.24 -11.82
N ILE A 104 0.73 -2.05 -11.52
CA ILE A 104 1.55 -0.84 -11.33
C ILE A 104 2.70 -1.06 -10.35
N VAL A 105 2.51 -1.93 -9.35
CA VAL A 105 3.56 -2.26 -8.36
C VAL A 105 4.64 -3.15 -8.95
N SER A 106 4.30 -4.11 -9.81
CA SER A 106 5.22 -5.14 -10.30
C SER A 106 5.72 -4.94 -11.74
N GLU A 107 5.20 -3.94 -12.46
CA GLU A 107 5.67 -3.59 -13.80
C GLU A 107 7.12 -3.13 -13.84
N ASP A 108 7.74 -3.32 -14.99
CA ASP A 108 9.02 -2.69 -15.33
C ASP A 108 8.89 -1.16 -15.46
N ILE A 109 9.99 -0.47 -15.72
CA ILE A 109 10.04 1.01 -15.81
C ILE A 109 9.04 1.52 -16.85
N LYS A 110 9.00 0.93 -18.05
CA LYS A 110 8.13 1.38 -19.16
C LYS A 110 6.65 1.10 -18.87
N GLY A 111 6.33 -0.10 -18.41
CA GLY A 111 4.97 -0.49 -18.04
C GLY A 111 4.44 0.31 -16.87
N HIS A 112 5.28 0.59 -15.87
CA HIS A 112 4.95 1.45 -14.74
C HIS A 112 4.65 2.88 -15.19
N ALA A 113 5.50 3.48 -16.04
CA ALA A 113 5.29 4.82 -16.57
C ALA A 113 3.96 4.92 -17.35
N LEU A 114 3.64 3.90 -18.16
CA LEU A 114 2.37 3.84 -18.88
C LEU A 114 1.17 3.76 -17.93
N LEU A 115 1.19 2.83 -16.95
CA LEU A 115 0.12 2.69 -15.97
C LEU A 115 -0.08 3.96 -15.14
N ARG A 116 1.02 4.56 -14.68
CA ARG A 116 0.97 5.82 -13.94
C ARG A 116 0.33 6.95 -14.74
N ARG A 117 0.68 7.09 -16.03
CA ARG A 117 0.05 8.06 -16.93
C ARG A 117 -1.44 7.83 -17.12
N LEU A 118 -1.88 6.57 -17.20
CA LEU A 118 -3.29 6.22 -17.36
C LEU A 118 -4.10 6.45 -16.08
N LEU A 119 -3.49 6.29 -14.92
CA LEU A 119 -4.13 6.50 -13.61
C LEU A 119 -4.09 7.94 -13.15
N ALA A 120 -3.08 8.72 -13.55
CA ALA A 120 -2.88 10.10 -13.09
C ALA A 120 -4.12 11.02 -13.23
N PRO A 121 -4.95 10.94 -14.28
CA PRO A 121 -6.17 11.75 -14.38
C PRO A 121 -7.15 11.53 -13.22
N GLY A 122 -7.26 10.30 -12.70
CA GLY A 122 -8.11 9.97 -11.55
C GLY A 122 -7.70 10.66 -10.25
N PHE A 123 -6.44 11.09 -10.16
CA PHE A 123 -5.85 11.78 -9.01
C PHE A 123 -5.61 13.28 -9.27
N SER A 124 -6.11 13.82 -10.38
CA SER A 124 -6.01 15.25 -10.67
C SER A 124 -6.90 16.07 -9.74
N GLU A 125 -6.52 17.31 -9.46
CA GLU A 125 -7.29 18.22 -8.61
C GLU A 125 -8.74 18.37 -9.09
N LYS A 126 -8.95 18.47 -10.40
CA LYS A 126 -10.29 18.54 -11.00
C LYS A 126 -11.12 17.29 -10.67
N THR A 127 -10.53 16.10 -10.81
CA THR A 127 -11.22 14.84 -10.52
C THR A 127 -11.46 14.68 -9.02
N MET A 128 -10.51 15.05 -8.18
CA MET A 128 -10.65 15.02 -6.71
C MET A 128 -11.79 15.91 -6.23
N ARG A 129 -11.95 17.11 -6.80
CA ARG A 129 -13.13 17.97 -6.51
C ARG A 129 -14.44 17.31 -6.94
N GLY A 130 -14.44 16.59 -8.06
CA GLY A 130 -15.62 15.80 -8.47
C GLY A 130 -15.92 14.59 -7.57
N GLN A 131 -14.91 14.07 -6.87
CA GLN A 131 -15.04 12.98 -5.90
C GLN A 131 -15.48 13.48 -4.51
N GLU A 132 -15.35 14.77 -4.21
CA GLU A 132 -15.64 15.36 -2.91
C GLU A 132 -17.05 15.02 -2.37
N PRO A 133 -18.14 15.11 -3.15
CA PRO A 133 -19.47 14.73 -2.67
C PRO A 133 -19.58 13.26 -2.28
N ILE A 134 -18.86 12.38 -2.99
CA ILE A 134 -18.81 10.94 -2.69
C ILE A 134 -18.13 10.72 -1.35
N ILE A 135 -16.93 11.32 -1.18
CA ILE A 135 -16.13 11.21 0.05
C ILE A 135 -16.89 11.82 1.24
N GLY A 136 -17.50 13.00 1.06
CA GLY A 136 -18.33 13.67 2.06
C GLY A 136 -19.45 12.79 2.57
N GLY A 137 -20.20 12.15 1.68
CA GLY A 137 -21.28 11.24 2.05
C GLY A 137 -20.82 10.06 2.94
N TYR A 138 -19.60 9.53 2.74
CA TYR A 138 -19.03 8.51 3.61
C TYR A 138 -18.56 9.08 4.96
N ILE A 139 -18.08 10.31 4.99
CA ILE A 139 -17.72 10.99 6.26
C ILE A 139 -18.98 11.21 7.08
N ASP A 140 -20.05 11.70 6.49
CA ASP A 140 -21.34 11.90 7.15
C ASP A 140 -21.91 10.59 7.69
N LEU A 141 -21.84 9.52 6.88
CA LEU A 141 -22.25 8.18 7.31
C LEU A 141 -21.38 7.68 8.48
N LEU A 142 -20.07 7.90 8.46
CA LEU A 142 -19.18 7.54 9.57
C LEU A 142 -19.61 8.26 10.85
N ILE A 143 -19.79 9.58 10.79
CA ILE A 143 -20.19 10.39 11.96
C ILE A 143 -21.56 9.92 12.49
N HIS A 144 -22.52 9.71 11.59
CA HIS A 144 -23.85 9.19 11.97
C HIS A 144 -23.76 7.84 12.69
N GLN A 145 -22.99 6.89 12.14
CA GLN A 145 -22.81 5.55 12.72
C GLN A 145 -22.07 5.61 14.07
N LEU A 146 -21.07 6.46 14.21
CA LEU A 146 -20.36 6.66 15.47
C LEU A 146 -21.32 7.22 16.55
N HIS A 147 -22.16 8.20 16.22
CA HIS A 147 -23.19 8.69 17.12
C HIS A 147 -24.17 7.59 17.54
N LYS A 148 -24.68 6.83 16.57
CA LYS A 148 -25.62 5.73 16.83
C LYS A 148 -25.02 4.65 17.75
N GLN A 149 -23.73 4.32 17.61
CA GLN A 149 -23.08 3.27 18.39
C GLN A 149 -22.57 3.76 19.75
N SER A 150 -22.24 5.05 19.88
CA SER A 150 -21.73 5.61 21.13
C SER A 150 -22.81 5.96 22.14
N VAL A 151 -24.06 6.10 21.70
CA VAL A 151 -25.19 6.36 22.59
C VAL A 151 -25.73 5.02 23.11
N VAL A 152 -25.58 4.80 24.42
CA VAL A 152 -26.29 3.71 25.10
C VAL A 152 -27.77 4.12 25.18
N ARG A 153 -28.62 3.46 24.40
CA ARG A 153 -30.06 3.55 24.64
C ARG A 153 -30.31 2.96 26.03
N PRO A 154 -31.15 3.62 26.89
CA PRO A 154 -31.63 2.96 28.06
C PRO A 154 -32.32 1.68 27.58
N LEU A 155 -31.75 0.53 27.91
CA LEU A 155 -32.49 -0.71 27.82
C LEU A 155 -33.64 -0.53 28.78
N ASP A 156 -34.87 -0.63 28.29
CA ASP A 156 -36.05 -0.98 29.10
C ASP A 156 -35.81 -2.41 29.61
N ALA A 157 -34.85 -2.53 30.51
CA ALA A 157 -34.46 -3.79 31.13
C ALA A 157 -35.37 -4.02 32.32
N THR A 158 -36.60 -4.38 32.03
CA THR A 158 -37.38 -5.21 32.94
C THR A 158 -36.88 -6.63 32.78
N ASP A 159 -36.49 -7.29 33.88
CA ASP A 159 -36.28 -8.72 33.91
C ASP A 159 -37.65 -9.41 33.63
N GLU A 160 -37.63 -10.72 33.31
CA GLU A 160 -38.84 -11.53 33.07
C GLU A 160 -39.82 -11.53 34.24
N LYS A 161 -39.51 -10.81 35.33
CA LYS A 161 -40.32 -10.66 36.53
C LYS A 161 -40.75 -9.16 36.76
N GLY A 162 -40.54 -8.27 35.82
CA GLY A 162 -41.01 -6.86 35.90
C GLY A 162 -40.20 -5.96 36.84
N ASN A 163 -39.03 -6.40 37.36
CA ASN A 163 -38.19 -5.58 38.23
C ASN A 163 -37.21 -4.74 37.41
N LYS A 164 -37.15 -3.45 37.67
CA LYS A 164 -36.13 -2.55 37.10
C LYS A 164 -34.77 -2.99 37.61
N LYS A 165 -33.88 -3.45 36.71
CA LYS A 165 -32.44 -3.67 37.03
C LYS A 165 -31.85 -2.31 37.40
N ALA A 166 -31.57 -2.09 38.66
CA ALA A 166 -30.82 -0.95 39.16
C ALA A 166 -29.40 -1.03 38.60
N GLY A 167 -28.92 0.03 37.95
CA GLY A 167 -27.49 0.20 37.71
C GLY A 167 -27.02 0.45 36.30
N VAL A 168 -27.82 1.02 35.39
CA VAL A 168 -27.25 1.64 34.20
C VAL A 168 -27.33 3.16 34.39
N GLU A 169 -26.17 3.79 34.64
CA GLU A 169 -26.08 5.25 34.65
C GLU A 169 -26.62 5.79 33.31
N VAL A 170 -27.67 6.59 33.39
CA VAL A 170 -28.23 7.33 32.26
C VAL A 170 -27.10 8.23 31.74
N GLY A 171 -26.49 7.87 30.58
CA GLY A 171 -25.45 8.66 29.98
C GLY A 171 -24.12 7.91 29.76
N ALA A 172 -23.98 6.65 30.14
CA ALA A 172 -22.77 5.87 29.81
C ALA A 172 -22.65 5.70 28.30
N ARG A 173 -21.59 6.29 27.73
CA ARG A 173 -21.28 6.14 26.30
C ARG A 173 -20.53 4.81 26.08
N LYS A 174 -20.97 4.03 25.09
CA LYS A 174 -20.27 2.79 24.73
C LYS A 174 -18.99 3.14 23.99
N ALA A 175 -17.85 2.56 24.42
CA ALA A 175 -16.60 2.68 23.69
C ALA A 175 -16.72 2.02 22.31
N VAL A 176 -16.24 2.69 21.27
CA VAL A 176 -16.18 2.18 19.90
C VAL A 176 -14.75 1.94 19.47
N ASN A 177 -14.52 0.90 18.67
CA ASN A 177 -13.20 0.62 18.10
C ASN A 177 -13.01 1.44 16.82
N LEU A 178 -12.38 2.61 16.91
CA LEU A 178 -12.15 3.50 15.78
C LEU A 178 -11.28 2.85 14.68
N THR A 179 -10.42 1.90 15.00
CA THR A 179 -9.64 1.18 13.98
C THR A 179 -10.55 0.49 12.96
N ASN A 180 -11.61 -0.18 13.43
CA ASN A 180 -12.57 -0.83 12.54
C ASN A 180 -13.32 0.22 11.70
N TRP A 181 -13.79 1.29 12.33
CA TRP A 181 -14.57 2.33 11.66
C TRP A 181 -13.76 3.04 10.57
N TYR A 182 -12.51 3.38 10.84
CA TYR A 182 -11.62 3.97 9.82
C TYR A 182 -11.33 3.00 8.66
N ASN A 183 -11.13 1.72 8.96
CA ASN A 183 -10.97 0.71 7.91
C ASN A 183 -12.23 0.57 7.06
N TRP A 184 -13.42 0.44 7.66
CA TRP A 184 -14.67 0.32 6.92
C TRP A 184 -14.93 1.54 6.03
N THR A 185 -14.69 2.75 6.55
CA THR A 185 -14.81 3.99 5.78
C THR A 185 -13.84 4.01 4.60
N ALA A 186 -12.56 3.74 4.84
CA ALA A 186 -11.55 3.76 3.80
C ALA A 186 -11.83 2.72 2.70
N PHE A 187 -12.29 1.51 3.08
CA PHE A 187 -12.67 0.48 2.11
C PHE A 187 -13.90 0.86 1.29
N ASP A 188 -14.92 1.46 1.90
CA ASP A 188 -16.13 1.85 1.17
C ASP A 188 -15.86 3.03 0.24
N VAL A 189 -15.08 4.03 0.68
CA VAL A 189 -14.64 5.14 -0.18
C VAL A 189 -13.84 4.64 -1.39
N ILE A 190 -12.80 3.84 -1.16
CA ILE A 190 -11.96 3.37 -2.27
C ILE A 190 -12.71 2.37 -3.17
N GLY A 191 -13.62 1.58 -2.62
CA GLY A 191 -14.50 0.69 -3.34
C GLY A 191 -15.38 1.44 -4.32
N ASP A 192 -16.03 2.49 -3.84
CA ASP A 192 -16.88 3.36 -4.65
C ASP A 192 -16.07 4.10 -5.73
N LEU A 193 -14.94 4.71 -5.36
CA LEU A 193 -14.07 5.42 -6.31
C LEU A 193 -13.37 4.49 -7.33
N THR A 194 -13.32 3.18 -7.07
CA THR A 194 -12.70 2.22 -7.97
C THR A 194 -13.73 1.43 -8.78
N PHE A 195 -14.78 0.94 -8.14
CA PHE A 195 -15.76 0.03 -8.78
C PHE A 195 -17.12 0.70 -9.05
N GLY A 196 -17.34 1.93 -8.57
CA GLY A 196 -18.62 2.63 -8.69
C GLY A 196 -19.67 2.16 -7.67
N GLU A 197 -19.31 1.25 -6.77
CA GLU A 197 -20.17 0.77 -5.68
C GLU A 197 -19.31 0.44 -4.44
N PRO A 198 -19.79 0.77 -3.21
CA PRO A 198 -19.09 0.44 -1.98
C PRO A 198 -19.08 -1.06 -1.69
N PHE A 199 -18.30 -1.46 -0.69
CA PHE A 199 -18.39 -2.78 -0.09
C PHE A 199 -19.49 -2.87 0.98
N GLY A 200 -20.00 -1.74 1.46
CA GLY A 200 -21.05 -1.62 2.47
C GLY A 200 -20.59 -2.00 3.89
N CYS A 201 -19.29 -1.93 4.15
CA CYS A 201 -18.72 -2.21 5.46
C CYS A 201 -19.17 -1.20 6.51
N LEU A 202 -19.17 0.08 6.15
CA LEU A 202 -19.48 1.19 7.02
C LEU A 202 -20.95 1.19 7.45
N GLU A 203 -21.86 0.92 6.51
CA GLU A 203 -23.29 0.85 6.78
C GLU A 203 -23.63 -0.33 7.70
N ARG A 204 -23.04 -1.51 7.44
CA ARG A 204 -23.27 -2.72 8.25
C ARG A 204 -22.53 -2.69 9.60
N GLY A 205 -21.51 -1.85 9.76
CA GLY A 205 -20.61 -1.88 10.92
C GLY A 205 -19.85 -3.21 11.04
N ALA A 206 -19.54 -3.84 9.92
CA ALA A 206 -18.88 -5.13 9.85
C ALA A 206 -18.04 -5.24 8.55
N TYR A 207 -16.98 -6.04 8.61
CA TYR A 207 -16.22 -6.33 7.40
C TYR A 207 -17.05 -7.12 6.40
N ASP A 208 -17.02 -6.70 5.16
CA ASP A 208 -17.44 -7.53 4.05
C ASP A 208 -16.53 -8.77 3.95
N PRO A 209 -17.05 -9.96 3.61
CA PRO A 209 -16.23 -11.16 3.47
C PRO A 209 -15.04 -10.99 2.52
N PHE A 210 -15.20 -10.22 1.45
CA PHE A 210 -14.13 -9.87 0.53
C PHE A 210 -13.03 -9.03 1.21
N VAL A 211 -13.42 -7.97 1.92
CA VAL A 211 -12.51 -7.09 2.67
C VAL A 211 -11.79 -7.86 3.76
N GLY A 212 -12.49 -8.76 4.47
CA GLY A 212 -11.89 -9.64 5.47
C GLY A 212 -10.79 -10.55 4.90
N GLN A 213 -10.91 -10.97 3.63
CA GLN A 213 -9.87 -11.74 2.94
C GLN A 213 -8.67 -10.89 2.52
N LEU A 214 -8.86 -9.59 2.24
CA LEU A 214 -7.78 -8.67 1.90
C LEU A 214 -6.81 -8.50 3.08
N ASN A 215 -7.29 -8.44 4.30
CA ASN A 215 -6.46 -8.33 5.51
C ASN A 215 -5.46 -9.49 5.66
N ILE A 216 -5.81 -10.69 5.15
CA ILE A 216 -4.90 -11.85 5.14
C ILE A 216 -3.86 -11.75 4.01
N THR A 217 -4.12 -10.89 3.02
CA THR A 217 -3.25 -10.77 1.83
C THR A 217 -1.84 -10.29 2.19
N GLY A 218 -1.70 -9.40 3.17
CA GLY A 218 -0.40 -8.95 3.68
C GLY A 218 0.45 -10.09 4.24
N THR A 219 -0.12 -10.95 5.09
CA THR A 219 0.57 -12.12 5.65
C THR A 219 0.96 -13.12 4.55
N VAL A 220 0.05 -13.37 3.61
CA VAL A 220 0.32 -14.25 2.46
C VAL A 220 1.44 -13.67 1.58
N ALA A 221 1.44 -12.36 1.33
CA ALA A 221 2.49 -11.69 0.59
C ALA A 221 3.85 -11.81 1.29
N ALA A 222 3.90 -11.68 2.62
CA ALA A 222 5.12 -11.88 3.41
C ALA A 222 5.65 -13.32 3.30
N ILE A 223 4.79 -14.33 3.37
CA ILE A 223 5.18 -15.74 3.19
C ILE A 223 5.70 -15.99 1.78
N ILE A 224 5.05 -15.47 0.75
CA ILE A 224 5.50 -15.59 -0.64
C ILE A 224 6.86 -14.93 -0.82
N SER A 225 7.04 -13.73 -0.28
CA SER A 225 8.31 -12.99 -0.37
C SER A 225 9.42 -13.74 0.38
N ALA A 226 9.13 -14.31 1.55
CA ALA A 226 10.06 -15.14 2.31
C ALA A 226 10.50 -16.37 1.50
N ALA A 227 9.55 -17.07 0.88
CA ALA A 227 9.84 -18.23 0.03
C ALA A 227 10.73 -17.85 -1.16
N LYS A 228 10.42 -16.74 -1.86
CA LYS A 228 11.25 -16.21 -2.96
C LYS A 228 12.66 -15.87 -2.50
N TYR A 229 12.80 -15.21 -1.36
CA TYR A 229 14.09 -14.82 -0.81
C TYR A 229 14.96 -16.02 -0.46
N MET A 230 14.35 -17.13 -0.10
CA MET A 230 15.04 -18.37 0.25
C MET A 230 15.20 -19.34 -0.93
N GLY A 231 14.63 -19.04 -2.12
CA GLY A 231 14.61 -19.98 -3.26
C GLY A 231 13.71 -21.19 -3.02
N LEU A 232 12.69 -21.05 -2.16
CA LEU A 232 11.74 -22.11 -1.79
C LEU A 232 10.46 -22.08 -2.63
N GLU A 233 10.41 -21.27 -3.68
CA GLU A 233 9.24 -21.14 -4.57
C GLU A 233 8.72 -22.49 -5.09
N PRO A 234 9.58 -23.43 -5.54
CA PRO A 234 9.12 -24.70 -6.09
C PRO A 234 8.36 -25.54 -5.07
N ILE A 235 8.61 -25.33 -3.78
CA ILE A 235 7.95 -26.06 -2.68
C ILE A 235 6.71 -25.30 -2.20
N VAL A 236 6.84 -24.00 -1.97
CA VAL A 236 5.80 -23.18 -1.33
C VAL A 236 4.64 -22.88 -2.29
N PHE A 237 4.92 -22.63 -3.58
CA PHE A 237 3.87 -22.26 -4.53
C PHE A 237 2.85 -23.37 -4.83
N PRO A 238 3.19 -24.64 -5.01
CA PRO A 238 2.20 -25.70 -5.14
C PRO A 238 1.26 -25.79 -3.93
N VAL A 239 1.81 -25.68 -2.72
CA VAL A 239 1.03 -25.68 -1.47
C VAL A 239 0.11 -24.47 -1.41
N MET A 240 0.64 -23.28 -1.68
CA MET A 240 -0.16 -22.05 -1.69
C MET A 240 -1.23 -22.04 -2.77
N ARG A 241 -0.95 -22.62 -3.96
CA ARG A 241 -1.93 -22.75 -5.03
C ARG A 241 -3.18 -23.50 -4.56
N PHE A 242 -3.02 -24.53 -3.74
CA PHE A 242 -4.14 -25.24 -3.13
C PHE A 242 -4.98 -24.31 -2.23
N PHE A 243 -4.35 -23.46 -1.43
CA PHE A 243 -5.05 -22.48 -0.60
C PHE A 243 -5.63 -21.30 -1.41
N ILE A 244 -4.95 -20.86 -2.47
CA ILE A 244 -5.43 -19.78 -3.35
C ILE A 244 -6.65 -20.23 -4.16
N ILE A 245 -6.73 -21.49 -4.57
CA ILE A 245 -7.90 -22.05 -5.28
C ILE A 245 -9.17 -21.95 -4.42
N LYS A 246 -9.06 -22.09 -3.09
CA LYS A 246 -10.19 -21.87 -2.17
C LYS A 246 -10.65 -20.40 -2.09
N ARG A 247 -9.87 -19.44 -2.63
CA ARG A 247 -10.21 -18.00 -2.68
C ARG A 247 -10.82 -17.56 -4.01
N ARG A 248 -11.24 -18.48 -4.86
CA ARG A 248 -11.95 -18.16 -6.12
C ARG A 248 -13.15 -17.20 -5.94
N PRO A 249 -13.96 -17.28 -4.84
CA PRO A 249 -15.08 -16.37 -4.65
C PRO A 249 -14.67 -14.88 -4.68
N MET A 250 -13.55 -14.54 -4.04
CA MET A 250 -13.03 -13.15 -4.01
C MET A 250 -12.69 -12.61 -5.41
N GLN A 251 -12.06 -13.43 -6.25
CA GLN A 251 -11.68 -12.99 -7.60
C GLN A 251 -12.91 -12.80 -8.51
N VAL A 252 -13.96 -13.60 -8.26
CA VAL A 252 -15.24 -13.50 -8.98
C VAL A 252 -15.96 -12.21 -8.61
N GLU A 253 -16.10 -11.92 -7.31
CA GLU A 253 -16.77 -10.71 -6.83
C GLU A 253 -16.13 -9.42 -7.36
N MET A 254 -14.79 -9.35 -7.29
CA MET A 254 -14.03 -8.23 -7.84
C MET A 254 -14.22 -8.08 -9.35
N ALA A 255 -14.27 -9.22 -10.07
CA ALA A 255 -14.52 -9.23 -11.49
C ALA A 255 -15.94 -8.75 -11.81
N ASP A 256 -16.93 -9.12 -11.00
CA ASP A 256 -18.32 -8.73 -11.20
C ASP A 256 -18.55 -7.24 -10.91
N LYS A 257 -17.97 -6.71 -9.81
CA LYS A 257 -17.97 -5.26 -9.55
C LYS A 257 -17.33 -4.47 -10.71
N LEU A 258 -16.18 -4.94 -11.18
CA LEU A 258 -15.50 -4.31 -12.32
C LEU A 258 -16.33 -4.40 -13.61
N ARG A 259 -16.97 -5.53 -13.90
CA ARG A 259 -17.87 -5.66 -15.07
C ARG A 259 -19.05 -4.70 -14.98
N LYS A 260 -19.70 -4.59 -13.80
CA LYS A 260 -20.77 -3.62 -13.58
C LYS A 260 -20.27 -2.19 -13.84
N ARG A 261 -19.12 -1.82 -13.27
CA ARG A 261 -18.53 -0.49 -13.50
C ARG A 261 -18.24 -0.21 -14.98
N MET A 262 -17.73 -1.20 -15.71
CA MET A 262 -17.44 -1.08 -17.14
C MET A 262 -18.71 -1.03 -18.00
N ALA A 263 -19.82 -1.54 -17.50
CA ALA A 263 -21.12 -1.46 -18.19
C ALA A 263 -21.80 -0.09 -18.02
N LEU A 264 -21.40 0.71 -17.04
CA LEU A 264 -21.86 2.08 -16.87
C LEU A 264 -21.31 2.95 -18.01
N LYS A 265 -22.20 3.51 -18.83
CA LYS A 265 -21.85 4.42 -19.93
C LYS A 265 -21.56 5.85 -19.50
N GLU A 266 -21.83 6.16 -18.24
CA GLU A 266 -21.65 7.51 -17.68
C GLU A 266 -20.20 7.76 -17.30
N GLU A 267 -19.68 8.94 -17.68
CA GLU A 267 -18.41 9.43 -17.16
C GLU A 267 -18.57 9.77 -15.68
N ARG A 268 -17.82 9.06 -14.87
CA ARG A 268 -17.75 9.27 -13.44
C ARG A 268 -16.35 9.74 -13.04
N PRO A 269 -16.20 10.67 -12.09
CA PRO A 269 -14.90 11.04 -11.54
C PRO A 269 -14.36 9.89 -10.67
N ASP A 270 -13.77 8.86 -11.29
CA ASP A 270 -13.23 7.69 -10.63
C ASP A 270 -11.74 7.46 -10.91
N LEU A 271 -11.16 6.49 -10.21
CA LEU A 271 -9.73 6.22 -10.28
C LEU A 271 -9.31 5.38 -11.49
N ILE A 272 -10.22 4.59 -12.06
CA ILE A 272 -9.89 3.61 -13.12
C ILE A 272 -10.39 3.99 -14.52
N GLY A 273 -11.06 5.13 -14.67
CA GLY A 273 -11.60 5.59 -15.96
C GLY A 273 -10.56 5.62 -17.08
N GLY A 274 -9.31 5.99 -16.78
CA GLY A 274 -8.22 5.96 -17.74
C GLY A 274 -7.85 4.56 -18.23
N LEU A 275 -7.91 3.55 -17.32
CA LEU A 275 -7.67 2.15 -17.66
C LEU A 275 -8.79 1.58 -18.51
N ILE A 276 -10.05 1.93 -18.20
CA ILE A 276 -11.23 1.48 -18.94
C ILE A 276 -11.18 2.03 -20.36
N ARG A 277 -10.99 3.35 -20.54
CA ARG A 277 -10.89 3.98 -21.87
C ARG A 277 -9.77 3.38 -22.73
N LYS A 278 -8.61 3.08 -22.13
CA LYS A 278 -7.51 2.44 -22.86
C LYS A 278 -7.89 1.06 -23.37
N LYS A 279 -8.61 0.27 -22.58
CA LYS A 279 -9.11 -1.04 -23.02
C LYS A 279 -10.11 -0.90 -24.17
N GLU A 280 -11.05 0.03 -24.08
CA GLU A 280 -12.07 0.26 -25.12
C GLU A 280 -11.46 0.70 -26.45
N THR A 281 -10.48 1.60 -26.43
CA THR A 281 -9.76 2.04 -27.62
C THR A 281 -9.07 0.86 -28.32
N MET A 282 -8.46 -0.04 -27.58
CA MET A 282 -7.80 -1.22 -28.17
C MET A 282 -8.78 -2.23 -28.74
N VAL A 283 -9.94 -2.39 -28.13
CA VAL A 283 -11.00 -3.27 -28.66
C VAL A 283 -11.57 -2.69 -29.95
N SER A 284 -11.79 -1.37 -30.03
CA SER A 284 -12.27 -0.71 -31.26
C SER A 284 -11.27 -0.78 -32.40
N ASP A 285 -9.98 -0.60 -32.13
CA ASP A 285 -8.92 -0.72 -33.15
C ASP A 285 -8.78 -2.16 -33.67
N CYS A 286 -9.03 -3.17 -32.85
CA CYS A 286 -9.09 -4.57 -33.29
C CYS A 286 -10.35 -4.89 -34.10
N GLY A 287 -11.48 -4.24 -33.81
CA GLY A 287 -12.77 -4.46 -34.51
C GLY A 287 -12.82 -3.84 -35.89
N VAL A 288 -12.12 -2.75 -36.16
CA VAL A 288 -12.08 -2.05 -37.46
C VAL A 288 -11.12 -2.70 -38.47
N ARG A 289 -10.12 -3.45 -37.98
CA ARG A 289 -9.23 -4.25 -38.83
C ARG A 289 -9.58 -5.73 -38.67
N GLY A 290 -10.54 -6.18 -39.46
CA GLY A 290 -10.98 -7.56 -39.54
C GLY A 290 -9.82 -8.56 -39.50
N SER A 291 -9.90 -9.48 -38.55
CA SER A 291 -9.18 -10.74 -38.45
C SER A 291 -7.66 -10.70 -38.67
N ARG A 292 -6.91 -10.73 -37.58
CA ARG A 292 -5.77 -11.61 -37.38
C ARG A 292 -5.26 -11.48 -35.92
N VAL A 293 -5.86 -12.25 -35.05
CA VAL A 293 -5.20 -12.73 -33.84
C VAL A 293 -3.98 -13.52 -34.31
N SER A 294 -2.82 -13.17 -33.74
CA SER A 294 -1.51 -13.79 -33.99
C SER A 294 -0.80 -13.44 -35.31
N ARG A 295 -0.14 -12.27 -35.37
CA ARG A 295 1.19 -12.27 -36.00
C ARG A 295 2.22 -12.41 -34.88
N ILE A 296 2.72 -13.61 -34.73
CA ILE A 296 4.04 -13.85 -34.13
C ILE A 296 5.01 -13.08 -35.03
N SER A 297 5.65 -12.04 -34.50
CA SER A 297 6.79 -11.41 -35.15
C SER A 297 7.82 -12.51 -35.37
N GLU A 298 8.44 -12.57 -36.56
CA GLU A 298 9.46 -13.55 -36.92
C GLU A 298 10.67 -13.59 -35.98
N ASN A 299 10.77 -12.68 -35.00
CA ASN A 299 11.82 -12.65 -34.00
C ASN A 299 11.39 -13.19 -32.60
N GLY A 300 10.26 -13.90 -32.47
CA GLY A 300 9.90 -14.61 -31.24
C GLY A 300 9.65 -13.74 -30.00
N GLN A 301 9.72 -12.42 -30.09
CA GLN A 301 9.34 -11.48 -29.04
C GLN A 301 7.91 -11.04 -29.27
N ALA A 302 6.96 -11.71 -28.61
CA ALA A 302 5.62 -11.19 -28.46
C ALA A 302 5.72 -9.78 -27.85
N ASP A 303 5.21 -8.79 -28.57
CA ASP A 303 5.14 -7.42 -28.08
C ASP A 303 4.27 -7.40 -26.81
N LYS A 304 4.94 -7.43 -25.65
CA LYS A 304 4.32 -7.46 -24.30
C LYS A 304 3.44 -6.25 -24.04
N ASN A 305 3.45 -5.26 -24.92
CA ASN A 305 2.73 -4.00 -24.79
C ASN A 305 1.25 -4.07 -25.24
N GLN A 306 0.77 -5.16 -25.85
CA GLN A 306 -0.54 -5.16 -26.49
C GLN A 306 -1.66 -5.91 -25.75
N ASN A 307 -1.40 -6.58 -24.63
CA ASN A 307 -2.45 -7.34 -23.95
C ASN A 307 -3.06 -6.57 -22.75
N TRP A 308 -3.74 -5.45 -23.04
CA TRP A 308 -4.62 -4.78 -22.08
C TRP A 308 -5.93 -5.57 -21.97
N ASP A 309 -5.83 -6.72 -21.33
CA ASP A 309 -7.00 -7.55 -21.09
C ASP A 309 -7.73 -7.12 -19.80
N PHE A 310 -8.91 -7.65 -19.60
CA PHE A 310 -9.72 -7.46 -18.41
C PHE A 310 -8.95 -7.83 -17.12
N ALA A 311 -8.07 -8.83 -17.19
CA ALA A 311 -7.29 -9.29 -16.05
C ALA A 311 -6.30 -8.21 -15.56
N ARG A 312 -5.71 -7.44 -16.48
CA ARG A 312 -4.79 -6.35 -16.15
C ARG A 312 -5.51 -5.15 -15.51
N VAL A 313 -6.68 -4.79 -16.01
CA VAL A 313 -7.52 -3.75 -15.38
C VAL A 313 -7.92 -4.19 -13.98
N ARG A 314 -8.39 -5.44 -13.83
CA ARG A 314 -8.83 -6.01 -12.56
C ARG A 314 -7.72 -6.02 -11.50
N ILE A 315 -6.49 -6.44 -11.88
CA ILE A 315 -5.40 -6.50 -10.90
C ILE A 315 -4.99 -5.11 -10.43
N ASN A 316 -4.99 -4.11 -11.31
CA ASN A 316 -4.70 -2.74 -10.95
C ASN A 316 -5.81 -2.10 -10.10
N ALA A 317 -7.08 -2.39 -10.39
CA ALA A 317 -8.20 -2.00 -9.53
C ALA A 317 -8.06 -2.58 -8.11
N GLY A 318 -7.66 -3.85 -8.00
CA GLY A 318 -7.37 -4.48 -6.71
C GLY A 318 -6.21 -3.85 -5.96
N VAL A 319 -5.13 -3.51 -6.66
CA VAL A 319 -3.99 -2.80 -6.06
C VAL A 319 -4.42 -1.44 -5.53
N LEU A 320 -5.21 -0.67 -6.28
CA LEU A 320 -5.73 0.62 -5.83
C LEU A 320 -6.60 0.49 -4.58
N CYS A 321 -7.46 -0.54 -4.56
CA CYS A 321 -8.33 -0.80 -3.42
C CYS A 321 -7.53 -1.08 -2.14
N VAL A 322 -6.53 -1.97 -2.19
CA VAL A 322 -5.67 -2.27 -1.04
C VAL A 322 -4.82 -1.08 -0.65
N ALA A 323 -4.18 -0.41 -1.62
CA ALA A 323 -3.28 0.70 -1.34
C ALA A 323 -4.02 1.90 -0.74
N GLY A 324 -5.21 2.23 -1.22
CA GLY A 324 -5.97 3.40 -0.77
C GLY A 324 -6.70 3.18 0.55
N SER A 325 -7.07 1.94 0.91
CA SER A 325 -7.79 1.67 2.16
C SER A 325 -6.85 1.55 3.36
N GLU A 326 -5.95 0.59 3.35
CA GLU A 326 -5.08 0.23 4.47
C GLU A 326 -4.18 1.39 4.93
N THR A 327 -3.60 2.13 3.98
CA THR A 327 -2.69 3.23 4.30
C THR A 327 -3.41 4.41 4.95
N THR A 328 -4.59 4.77 4.42
CA THR A 328 -5.41 5.86 4.93
C THR A 328 -5.95 5.52 6.32
N ALA A 329 -6.50 4.33 6.52
CA ALA A 329 -6.98 3.88 7.82
C ALA A 329 -5.85 3.83 8.87
N THR A 330 -4.66 3.37 8.50
CA THR A 330 -3.48 3.35 9.38
C THR A 330 -3.08 4.76 9.81
N LEU A 331 -3.06 5.72 8.89
CA LEU A 331 -2.77 7.12 9.23
C LEU A 331 -3.82 7.70 10.19
N LEU A 332 -5.11 7.48 9.91
CA LEU A 332 -6.19 7.95 10.78
C LEU A 332 -6.11 7.34 12.19
N CYS A 333 -5.80 6.05 12.30
CA CYS A 333 -5.56 5.40 13.59
C CYS A 333 -4.36 6.01 14.31
N GLY A 334 -3.25 6.19 13.60
CA GLY A 334 -2.00 6.72 14.16
C GLY A 334 -2.17 8.15 14.66
N VAL A 335 -2.72 9.05 13.84
CA VAL A 335 -2.93 10.45 14.23
C VAL A 335 -3.91 10.57 15.40
N THR A 336 -5.01 9.80 15.38
CA THR A 336 -5.99 9.80 16.49
C THR A 336 -5.33 9.35 17.79
N PHE A 337 -4.56 8.26 17.76
CA PHE A 337 -3.84 7.78 18.94
C PHE A 337 -2.84 8.80 19.48
N LEU A 338 -2.04 9.41 18.60
CA LEU A 338 -1.05 10.42 18.99
C LEU A 338 -1.71 11.66 19.57
N LEU A 339 -2.78 12.17 18.94
CA LEU A 339 -3.53 13.32 19.45
C LEU A 339 -4.16 13.06 20.82
N LEU A 340 -4.70 11.86 21.06
CA LEU A 340 -5.23 11.48 22.37
C LEU A 340 -4.14 11.35 23.46
N LYS A 341 -2.91 11.05 23.07
CA LYS A 341 -1.74 11.02 23.99
C LYS A 341 -1.21 12.42 24.33
N HIS A 342 -1.50 13.42 23.48
CA HIS A 342 -1.00 14.78 23.59
C HIS A 342 -2.18 15.78 23.60
N PRO A 343 -2.88 15.94 24.75
CA PRO A 343 -4.08 16.79 24.84
C PRO A 343 -3.85 18.25 24.46
N GLU A 344 -2.66 18.79 24.72
CA GLU A 344 -2.26 20.15 24.33
C GLU A 344 -2.24 20.34 22.81
N ILE A 345 -1.73 19.36 22.06
CA ILE A 345 -1.72 19.36 20.59
C ILE A 345 -3.14 19.24 20.06
N LEU A 346 -3.92 18.32 20.65
CA LEU A 346 -5.34 18.13 20.28
C LEU A 346 -6.16 19.40 20.51
N ASN A 347 -5.94 20.12 21.62
CA ASN A 347 -6.68 21.36 21.91
C ASN A 347 -6.31 22.47 20.93
N ARG A 348 -5.04 22.60 20.56
CA ARG A 348 -4.60 23.55 19.54
C ARG A 348 -5.21 23.22 18.17
N LEU A 349 -5.21 21.95 17.76
CA LEU A 349 -5.85 21.50 16.52
C LEU A 349 -7.36 21.78 16.53
N LYS A 350 -8.05 21.49 17.65
CA LYS A 350 -9.48 21.83 17.79
C LYS A 350 -9.72 23.32 17.65
N HIS A 351 -8.85 24.15 18.19
CA HIS A 351 -8.97 25.61 18.05
C HIS A 351 -8.82 26.03 16.59
N GLU A 352 -7.78 25.58 15.89
CA GLU A 352 -7.60 25.89 14.47
C GLU A 352 -8.83 25.50 13.64
N VAL A 353 -9.30 24.26 13.76
CA VAL A 353 -10.45 23.77 12.97
C VAL A 353 -11.71 24.56 13.29
N ARG A 354 -12.03 24.77 14.57
CA ARG A 354 -13.27 25.45 14.97
C ARG A 354 -13.27 26.96 14.70
N SER A 355 -12.10 27.60 14.65
CA SER A 355 -12.00 29.01 14.30
C SER A 355 -11.96 29.28 12.80
N SER A 356 -11.66 28.24 12.01
CA SER A 356 -11.52 28.39 10.54
C SER A 356 -12.85 28.21 9.79
N PHE A 357 -13.88 27.64 10.41
CA PHE A 357 -15.15 27.35 9.77
C PHE A 357 -16.33 27.86 10.62
N GLN A 358 -17.30 28.49 9.95
CA GLN A 358 -18.55 28.95 10.58
C GLN A 358 -19.65 27.87 10.49
N SER A 359 -19.60 27.03 9.46
CA SER A 359 -20.54 25.94 9.22
C SER A 359 -19.88 24.72 8.61
N GLU A 360 -20.58 23.59 8.60
CA GLU A 360 -20.08 22.34 8.00
C GLU A 360 -19.92 22.41 6.48
N GLU A 361 -20.72 23.23 5.80
CA GLU A 361 -20.68 23.43 4.34
C GLU A 361 -19.39 24.09 3.87
N GLU A 362 -18.70 24.83 4.75
CA GLU A 362 -17.42 25.46 4.45
C GLU A 362 -16.26 24.44 4.47
N ILE A 363 -16.46 23.25 5.01
CA ILE A 363 -15.46 22.19 5.10
C ILE A 363 -15.38 21.47 3.75
N THR A 364 -14.44 21.90 2.92
CA THR A 364 -14.17 21.33 1.59
C THR A 364 -12.73 20.85 1.47
N LEU A 365 -12.42 20.01 0.47
CA LEU A 365 -11.04 19.60 0.20
C LEU A 365 -10.10 20.81 0.02
N THR A 366 -10.60 21.87 -0.57
CA THR A 366 -9.80 23.10 -0.78
C THR A 366 -9.61 23.88 0.52
N SER A 367 -10.63 23.98 1.38
CA SER A 367 -10.53 24.74 2.62
C SER A 367 -9.69 24.03 3.68
N VAL A 368 -9.82 22.71 3.82
CA VAL A 368 -9.03 21.93 4.79
C VAL A 368 -7.54 21.86 4.39
N SER A 369 -7.21 21.99 3.11
CA SER A 369 -5.80 22.05 2.66
C SER A 369 -5.06 23.29 3.10
N LYS A 370 -5.77 24.31 3.64
CA LYS A 370 -5.19 25.53 4.19
C LYS A 370 -4.93 25.49 5.69
N LEU A 371 -5.36 24.42 6.38
CA LEU A 371 -5.15 24.24 7.81
C LEU A 371 -3.73 23.77 8.09
N GLU A 372 -2.83 24.71 8.33
CA GLU A 372 -1.40 24.45 8.46
C GLU A 372 -1.05 23.54 9.62
N TYR A 373 -1.68 23.76 10.78
CA TYR A 373 -1.42 22.95 11.96
C TYR A 373 -1.98 21.53 11.83
N MET A 374 -3.15 21.38 11.21
CA MET A 374 -3.70 20.06 10.88
C MET A 374 -2.76 19.28 9.95
N LEU A 375 -2.26 19.93 8.89
CA LEU A 375 -1.31 19.31 7.96
C LEU A 375 -0.01 18.93 8.66
N ALA A 376 0.49 19.77 9.58
CA ALA A 376 1.66 19.46 10.39
C ALA A 376 1.43 18.22 11.29
N CYS A 377 0.26 18.11 11.93
CA CYS A 377 -0.12 16.94 12.72
C CYS A 377 -0.18 15.65 11.88
N LEU A 378 -0.76 15.71 10.67
CA LEU A 378 -0.83 14.58 9.74
C LEU A 378 0.56 14.16 9.26
N ASN A 379 1.42 15.12 8.90
CA ASN A 379 2.79 14.86 8.48
C ASN A 379 3.62 14.23 9.63
N GLU A 380 3.46 14.74 10.85
CA GLU A 380 4.13 14.16 12.02
C GLU A 380 3.62 12.76 12.34
N ALA A 381 2.31 12.51 12.18
CA ALA A 381 1.76 11.17 12.35
C ALA A 381 2.33 10.19 11.30
N MET A 382 2.44 10.59 10.03
CA MET A 382 3.10 9.79 9.00
C MET A 382 4.58 9.53 9.31
N ARG A 383 5.28 10.49 9.89
CA ARG A 383 6.66 10.34 10.32
C ARG A 383 6.78 9.35 11.49
N ALA A 384 5.95 9.50 12.52
CA ALA A 384 6.02 8.70 13.75
C ALA A 384 5.47 7.29 13.59
N TYR A 385 4.42 7.13 12.76
CA TYR A 385 3.72 5.89 12.50
C TYR A 385 3.40 5.73 11.01
N PRO A 386 4.43 5.48 10.18
CA PRO A 386 4.25 5.39 8.72
C PRO A 386 3.42 4.18 8.34
N PRO A 387 2.42 4.34 7.43
CA PRO A 387 1.61 3.22 6.95
C PRO A 387 2.41 2.15 6.18
N ALA A 388 3.49 2.56 5.51
CA ALA A 388 4.41 1.68 4.79
C ALA A 388 5.83 1.83 5.38
N PRO A 389 6.14 1.16 6.50
CA PRO A 389 7.37 1.39 7.24
C PRO A 389 8.62 0.75 6.63
N VAL A 390 8.47 -0.12 5.62
CA VAL A 390 9.58 -0.84 4.97
C VAL A 390 9.80 -0.27 3.56
N GLY A 391 11.06 -0.08 3.19
CA GLY A 391 11.43 0.35 1.84
C GLY A 391 11.13 -0.70 0.78
N PHE A 392 10.89 -0.24 -0.43
CA PHE A 392 10.67 -1.11 -1.61
C PHE A 392 12.01 -1.38 -2.30
N PRO A 393 12.50 -2.63 -2.33
CA PRO A 393 13.85 -2.93 -2.80
C PRO A 393 14.01 -2.68 -4.30
N ARG A 394 15.15 -2.07 -4.65
CA ARG A 394 15.62 -1.84 -6.02
C ARG A 394 16.89 -2.65 -6.27
N GLU A 395 17.09 -3.11 -7.46
CA GLU A 395 18.28 -3.89 -7.85
C GLU A 395 19.27 -3.00 -8.58
N VAL A 396 20.50 -2.94 -8.06
CA VAL A 396 21.56 -2.16 -8.68
C VAL A 396 21.87 -2.75 -10.05
N PRO A 397 21.79 -1.95 -11.12
CA PRO A 397 21.98 -2.40 -12.48
C PRO A 397 23.45 -2.73 -12.80
N LYS A 398 23.67 -3.32 -13.98
CA LYS A 398 25.02 -3.62 -14.49
C LYS A 398 25.89 -2.35 -14.50
N GLY A 399 27.10 -2.49 -14.02
CA GLY A 399 28.05 -1.38 -13.89
C GLY A 399 28.05 -0.72 -12.51
N GLY A 400 27.08 -1.07 -11.64
CA GLY A 400 26.98 -0.48 -10.29
C GLY A 400 26.35 0.91 -10.29
N VAL A 401 26.25 1.51 -9.11
CA VAL A 401 25.67 2.85 -8.93
C VAL A 401 26.19 3.51 -7.65
N THR A 402 26.28 4.83 -7.64
CA THR A 402 26.59 5.58 -6.42
C THR A 402 25.31 5.93 -5.68
N ILE A 403 25.21 5.54 -4.39
CA ILE A 403 24.14 5.88 -3.46
C ILE A 403 24.80 6.48 -2.23
N ASN A 404 24.36 7.66 -1.81
CA ASN A 404 24.92 8.38 -0.66
C ASN A 404 26.47 8.47 -0.72
N ASN A 405 27.03 8.87 -1.86
CA ASN A 405 28.45 8.98 -2.15
C ASN A 405 29.25 7.66 -1.98
N GLN A 406 28.59 6.52 -1.97
CA GLN A 406 29.23 5.20 -1.90
C GLN A 406 28.92 4.39 -3.14
N PHE A 407 29.93 3.84 -3.77
CA PHE A 407 29.75 2.94 -4.91
C PHE A 407 29.17 1.61 -4.45
N ILE A 408 28.04 1.22 -5.04
CA ILE A 408 27.33 -0.04 -4.80
C ILE A 408 27.46 -0.91 -6.07
N PRO A 409 28.02 -2.12 -5.95
CA PRO A 409 28.19 -3.00 -7.10
C PRO A 409 26.86 -3.54 -7.63
N GLU A 410 26.90 -4.02 -8.88
CA GLU A 410 25.73 -4.60 -9.55
C GLU A 410 25.14 -5.81 -8.81
N GLY A 411 23.82 -6.05 -9.00
CA GLY A 411 23.10 -7.19 -8.41
C GLY A 411 22.80 -7.06 -6.91
N VAL A 412 23.20 -5.93 -6.30
CA VAL A 412 22.85 -5.62 -4.91
C VAL A 412 21.44 -5.06 -4.85
N SER A 413 20.63 -5.60 -3.93
CA SER A 413 19.35 -5.00 -3.60
C SER A 413 19.54 -3.84 -2.61
N SER A 414 18.96 -2.69 -2.90
CA SER A 414 19.06 -1.47 -2.09
C SER A 414 17.67 -0.94 -1.76
N GLN A 415 17.48 -0.55 -0.50
CA GLN A 415 16.24 0.06 -0.06
C GLN A 415 16.49 1.16 0.98
N PRO A 416 15.74 2.27 0.97
CA PRO A 416 15.79 3.23 2.05
C PRO A 416 15.05 2.69 3.27
N ALA A 417 15.56 3.01 4.46
CA ALA A 417 14.91 2.69 5.71
C ALA A 417 13.91 3.80 6.07
N SER A 418 12.65 3.56 5.85
CA SER A 418 11.57 4.55 5.97
C SER A 418 11.53 5.32 7.30
N LEU A 419 11.76 4.63 8.42
CA LEU A 419 11.72 5.26 9.76
C LEU A 419 12.99 6.04 10.12
N ALA A 420 14.12 5.75 9.50
CA ALA A 420 15.38 6.41 9.84
C ALA A 420 15.52 7.76 9.12
N ASN A 421 15.03 7.89 7.90
CA ASN A 421 15.06 9.12 7.11
C ASN A 421 14.12 10.22 7.64
N GLN A 422 13.24 9.90 8.60
CA GLN A 422 12.22 10.81 9.11
C GLN A 422 12.60 11.46 10.45
N ARG A 423 13.86 11.31 10.90
CA ARG A 423 14.35 11.84 12.18
C ARG A 423 15.30 13.03 12.07
N SER A 424 15.56 13.51 10.86
CA SER A 424 16.37 14.73 10.66
C SER A 424 15.53 16.00 10.70
#